data_7105a19c46711b20c440f677204fae0f
#
_entry.id   7105a19c46711b20c440f677204fae0f
#
_cell.length_a   1.000
_cell.length_b   1.000
_cell.length_c   1.000
_cell.angle_alpha   90.00
_cell.angle_beta   90.00
_cell.angle_gamma   90.00
#
_symmetry.space_group_name_H-M   'P 1'
#
loop_
_entity.id
_entity.type
_entity.pdbx_description
1 polymer ?
#
loop_
_entity_poly.entity_id
_entity_poly.type
_entity_poly.pdbx_seq_one_letter_code
_entity_poly.pdbx_strand_id
1 'polypeptide(L)'
;MINWYTADPHFGHENIIKFCDRPFRSVNHMDAVLMQNLWAMVGPNDALWIVGDFAFGQKAKDREWLTKLFSKLPGAEKHLIVGNHDLEQTLALPWNSTSHMAEVKDGPDKQMHTLCHYPMITWNRARRGALQIFGHVHKNWKGSSNSVNAGVDVWDYMPVRFEDIARRAKSLPANKHWQDVEHNARGF
;
A
#
# COMPACT_ATOMS: atom_id res chain seq x y z
N MET A 1 2.95 -0.38 -18.87
CA MET A 1 2.40 0.13 -17.60
C MET A 1 2.94 -0.74 -16.48
N ILE A 2 3.63 -0.15 -15.54
CA ILE A 2 4.19 -0.79 -14.34
C ILE A 2 3.24 -0.48 -13.17
N ASN A 3 3.01 -1.46 -12.29
CA ASN A 3 2.29 -1.21 -11.04
C ASN A 3 3.28 -0.83 -9.95
N TRP A 4 2.99 0.26 -9.26
CA TRP A 4 3.69 0.74 -8.08
C TRP A 4 2.76 0.65 -6.89
N TYR A 5 3.28 0.19 -5.75
CA TYR A 5 2.52 -0.04 -4.53
C TYR A 5 3.07 0.81 -3.40
N THR A 6 2.19 1.39 -2.60
CA THR A 6 2.50 2.05 -1.35
C THR A 6 1.31 1.94 -0.41
N ALA A 7 1.51 2.04 0.88
CA ALA A 7 0.43 2.08 1.86
C ALA A 7 0.78 3.04 3.00
N ASP A 8 -0.24 3.47 3.73
CA ASP A 8 -0.11 4.29 4.94
C ASP A 8 0.71 5.58 4.77
N PRO A 9 0.61 6.32 3.65
CA PRO A 9 1.31 7.60 3.54
C PRO A 9 0.84 8.59 4.61
N HIS A 10 -0.45 8.58 4.97
CA HIS A 10 -1.03 9.46 5.98
C HIS A 10 -0.73 10.93 5.72
N PHE A 11 -0.90 11.40 4.48
CA PHE A 11 -0.70 12.81 4.15
C PHE A 11 -1.52 13.72 5.08
N GLY A 12 -0.88 14.79 5.55
CA GLY A 12 -1.51 15.76 6.47
C GLY A 12 -1.61 15.33 7.93
N HIS A 13 -1.15 14.11 8.30
CA HIS A 13 -1.27 13.57 9.64
C HIS A 13 -0.03 13.87 10.51
N GLU A 14 -0.05 14.94 11.27
CA GLU A 14 1.09 15.36 12.08
C GLU A 14 1.50 14.31 13.14
N ASN A 15 0.51 13.71 13.80
CA ASN A 15 0.80 12.77 14.89
C ASN A 15 1.42 11.45 14.44
N ILE A 16 1.26 11.06 13.17
CA ILE A 16 1.87 9.82 12.66
C ILE A 16 3.40 9.87 12.75
N ILE A 17 3.99 11.07 12.67
CA ILE A 17 5.43 11.27 12.82
C ILE A 17 5.89 10.72 14.17
N LYS A 18 5.15 11.02 15.24
CA LYS A 18 5.47 10.54 16.60
C LYS A 18 5.07 9.08 16.79
N PHE A 19 3.90 8.67 16.30
CA PHE A 19 3.40 7.30 16.50
C PHE A 19 4.26 6.25 15.81
N CYS A 20 4.85 6.58 14.66
CA CYS A 20 5.68 5.68 13.88
C CYS A 20 7.18 6.04 13.92
N ASP A 21 7.59 7.01 14.75
CA ASP A 21 8.96 7.53 14.82
C ASP A 21 9.52 7.89 13.43
N ARG A 22 8.71 8.56 12.61
CA ARG A 22 9.11 8.97 11.26
C ARG A 22 10.17 10.09 11.35
N PRO A 23 11.23 10.08 10.53
CA PRO A 23 12.35 11.02 10.64
C PRO A 23 12.05 12.39 10.01
N PHE A 24 10.84 12.90 10.22
CA PHE A 24 10.40 14.17 9.64
C PHE A 24 10.25 15.27 10.69
N ARG A 25 10.68 16.48 10.35
CA ARG A 25 10.63 17.63 11.26
C ARG A 25 9.23 18.24 11.40
N SER A 26 8.36 17.98 10.43
CA SER A 26 6.98 18.47 10.39
C SER A 26 6.15 17.68 9.39
N VAL A 27 4.83 17.77 9.47
CA VAL A 27 3.91 17.16 8.52
C VAL A 27 4.14 17.69 7.09
N ASN A 28 4.42 18.97 6.91
CA ASN A 28 4.71 19.52 5.59
C ASN A 28 6.01 18.97 5.00
N HIS A 29 7.02 18.73 5.83
CA HIS A 29 8.26 18.07 5.41
C HIS A 29 8.00 16.61 5.02
N MET A 30 7.23 15.87 5.82
CA MET A 30 6.81 14.50 5.52
C MET A 30 6.07 14.43 4.18
N ASP A 31 5.02 15.25 4.04
CA ASP A 31 4.19 15.29 2.82
C ASP A 31 5.04 15.58 1.56
N ALA A 32 5.98 16.53 1.69
CA ALA A 32 6.87 16.88 0.59
C ALA A 32 7.80 15.74 0.20
N VAL A 33 8.43 15.06 1.17
CA VAL A 33 9.33 13.93 0.91
C VAL A 33 8.57 12.75 0.31
N LEU A 34 7.41 12.38 0.86
CA LEU A 34 6.57 11.31 0.32
C LEU A 34 6.18 11.59 -1.13
N MET A 35 5.74 12.82 -1.44
CA MET A 35 5.40 13.21 -2.80
C MET A 35 6.61 13.19 -3.73
N GLN A 36 7.77 13.69 -3.29
CA GLN A 36 9.01 13.64 -4.06
C GLN A 36 9.43 12.21 -4.39
N ASN A 37 9.31 11.29 -3.43
CA ASN A 37 9.62 9.87 -3.62
C ASN A 37 8.67 9.22 -4.65
N LEU A 38 7.37 9.54 -4.59
CA LEU A 38 6.41 9.09 -5.60
C LEU A 38 6.82 9.59 -7.00
N TRP A 39 7.16 10.88 -7.14
CA TRP A 39 7.59 11.47 -8.41
C TRP A 39 8.91 10.90 -8.94
N ALA A 40 9.83 10.52 -8.06
CA ALA A 40 11.11 9.96 -8.44
C ALA A 40 10.98 8.54 -9.04
N MET A 41 9.94 7.81 -8.67
CA MET A 41 9.80 6.40 -9.00
C MET A 41 8.70 6.11 -10.01
N VAL A 42 7.53 6.73 -9.86
CA VAL A 42 6.33 6.41 -10.65
C VAL A 42 6.35 7.21 -11.95
N GLY A 43 6.45 6.50 -13.06
CA GLY A 43 6.44 7.10 -14.38
C GLY A 43 5.06 7.61 -14.83
N PRO A 44 5.02 8.50 -15.84
CA PRO A 44 3.76 9.12 -16.29
C PRO A 44 2.76 8.11 -16.91
N ASN A 45 3.23 6.95 -17.34
CA ASN A 45 2.41 5.90 -17.95
C ASN A 45 2.18 4.71 -17.02
N ASP A 46 2.50 4.84 -15.73
CA ASP A 46 2.40 3.77 -14.74
C ASP A 46 1.11 3.85 -13.91
N ALA A 47 0.78 2.77 -13.21
CA ALA A 47 -0.32 2.70 -12.27
C ALA A 47 0.21 2.81 -10.83
N LEU A 48 -0.38 3.69 -10.03
CA LEU A 48 -0.09 3.85 -8.60
C LEU A 48 -1.24 3.24 -7.78
N TRP A 49 -0.91 2.23 -6.99
CA TRP A 49 -1.80 1.59 -6.03
C TRP A 49 -1.49 2.07 -4.61
N ILE A 50 -2.43 2.79 -4.00
CA ILE A 50 -2.36 3.16 -2.59
C ILE A 50 -3.18 2.16 -1.80
N VAL A 51 -2.51 1.35 -0.99
CA VAL A 51 -3.13 0.24 -0.23
C VAL A 51 -3.56 0.75 1.15
N GLY A 52 -4.39 1.79 1.14
CA GLY A 52 -5.08 2.38 2.27
C GLY A 52 -4.34 3.51 2.97
N ASP A 53 -5.16 4.24 3.75
CA ASP A 53 -4.75 5.33 4.62
C ASP A 53 -3.98 6.45 3.87
N PHE A 54 -4.59 6.91 2.76
CA PHE A 54 -4.01 7.96 1.92
C PHE A 54 -3.74 9.25 2.67
N ALA A 55 -4.75 9.78 3.37
CA ALA A 55 -4.65 11.03 4.12
C ALA A 55 -5.45 10.97 5.42
N PHE A 56 -4.97 11.66 6.45
CA PHE A 56 -5.65 11.70 7.73
C PHE A 56 -5.47 13.04 8.46
N GLY A 57 -6.26 13.24 9.52
CA GLY A 57 -6.23 14.45 10.35
C GLY A 57 -7.10 15.57 9.81
N GLN A 58 -6.88 16.78 10.30
CA GLN A 58 -7.75 17.92 9.97
C GLN A 58 -7.69 18.31 8.48
N LYS A 59 -6.51 18.21 7.87
CA LYS A 59 -6.32 18.49 6.43
C LYS A 59 -7.08 17.53 5.53
N ALA A 60 -7.26 16.28 5.94
CA ALA A 60 -8.00 15.27 5.17
C ALA A 60 -9.52 15.52 5.13
N LYS A 61 -10.02 16.49 5.89
CA LYS A 61 -11.41 16.97 5.83
C LYS A 61 -11.59 18.14 4.86
N ASP A 62 -10.48 18.75 4.44
CA ASP A 62 -10.47 19.87 3.49
C ASP A 62 -10.42 19.33 2.06
N ARG A 63 -11.55 19.43 1.35
CA ARG A 63 -11.70 18.96 -0.02
C ARG A 63 -10.76 19.67 -1.01
N GLU A 64 -10.52 20.97 -0.82
CA GLU A 64 -9.63 21.72 -1.69
C GLU A 64 -8.19 21.25 -1.52
N TRP A 65 -7.74 21.09 -0.28
CA TRP A 65 -6.43 20.57 0.02
C TRP A 65 -6.23 19.15 -0.54
N LEU A 66 -7.21 18.24 -0.35
CA LEU A 66 -7.18 16.89 -0.90
C LEU A 66 -7.11 16.88 -2.43
N THR A 67 -7.92 17.73 -3.09
CA THR A 67 -7.89 17.84 -4.56
C THR A 67 -6.54 18.32 -5.06
N LYS A 68 -5.94 19.32 -4.40
CA LYS A 68 -4.58 19.79 -4.72
C LYS A 68 -3.51 18.73 -4.47
N LEU A 69 -3.65 17.95 -3.40
CA LEU A 69 -2.74 16.85 -3.10
C LEU A 69 -2.84 15.75 -4.18
N PHE A 70 -4.06 15.32 -4.47
CA PHE A 70 -4.35 14.29 -5.46
C PHE A 70 -3.86 14.66 -6.86
N SER A 71 -4.07 15.91 -7.29
CA SER A 71 -3.62 16.39 -8.60
C SER A 71 -2.11 16.33 -8.81
N LYS A 72 -1.35 16.25 -7.72
CA LYS A 72 0.11 16.10 -7.75
C LYS A 72 0.57 14.63 -7.79
N LEU A 73 -0.31 13.66 -7.63
CA LEU A 73 0.10 12.25 -7.69
C LEU A 73 0.57 11.89 -9.10
N PRO A 74 1.73 11.24 -9.23
CA PRO A 74 2.22 10.75 -10.53
C PRO A 74 1.43 9.52 -11.00
N GLY A 75 1.69 9.11 -12.24
CA GLY A 75 1.09 7.95 -12.87
C GLY A 75 -0.13 8.29 -13.72
N ALA A 76 -0.38 7.44 -14.72
CA ALA A 76 -1.57 7.52 -15.58
C ALA A 76 -2.83 7.06 -14.83
N GLU A 77 -2.68 6.01 -14.02
CA GLU A 77 -3.78 5.45 -13.23
C GLU A 77 -3.46 5.56 -11.73
N LYS A 78 -4.48 5.87 -10.94
CA LYS A 78 -4.41 5.99 -9.49
C LYS A 78 -5.54 5.19 -8.86
N HIS A 79 -5.18 4.21 -8.05
CA HIS A 79 -6.11 3.28 -7.43
C HIS A 79 -6.01 3.35 -5.92
N LEU A 80 -7.14 3.26 -5.23
CA LEU A 80 -7.22 3.23 -3.78
C LEU A 80 -7.81 1.91 -3.30
N ILE A 81 -7.07 1.20 -2.47
CA ILE A 81 -7.63 0.20 -1.57
C ILE A 81 -7.98 0.94 -0.28
N VAL A 82 -9.23 0.88 0.13
CA VAL A 82 -9.72 1.68 1.26
C VAL A 82 -9.14 1.21 2.58
N GLY A 83 -8.48 2.12 3.30
CA GLY A 83 -8.03 1.92 4.67
C GLY A 83 -9.04 2.47 5.69
N ASN A 84 -8.75 2.27 6.97
CA ASN A 84 -9.66 2.73 8.04
C ASN A 84 -9.65 4.24 8.26
N HIS A 85 -8.68 4.95 7.74
CA HIS A 85 -8.58 6.40 7.81
C HIS A 85 -9.02 7.11 6.52
N ASP A 86 -9.40 6.37 5.48
CA ASP A 86 -9.88 6.96 4.22
C ASP A 86 -11.36 7.36 4.35
N LEU A 87 -11.58 8.64 4.65
CA LEU A 87 -12.90 9.21 4.85
C LEU A 87 -13.60 9.50 3.50
N GLU A 88 -14.88 9.84 3.57
CA GLU A 88 -15.71 10.15 2.40
C GLU A 88 -15.04 11.15 1.45
N GLN A 89 -14.36 12.18 1.98
CA GLN A 89 -13.66 13.18 1.18
C GLN A 89 -12.50 12.57 0.36
N THR A 90 -11.78 11.60 0.94
CA THR A 90 -10.74 10.84 0.23
C THR A 90 -11.35 9.96 -0.85
N LEU A 91 -12.45 9.27 -0.53
CA LEU A 91 -13.14 8.37 -1.47
C LEU A 91 -13.73 9.13 -2.66
N ALA A 92 -14.13 10.39 -2.47
CA ALA A 92 -14.70 11.25 -3.51
C ALA A 92 -13.66 11.82 -4.50
N LEU A 93 -12.34 11.56 -4.30
CA LEU A 93 -11.31 11.98 -5.25
C LEU A 93 -11.40 11.16 -6.55
N PRO A 94 -10.91 11.67 -7.68
CA PRO A 94 -11.08 11.02 -8.99
C PRO A 94 -10.14 9.82 -9.19
N TRP A 95 -10.23 8.83 -8.32
CA TRP A 95 -9.54 7.56 -8.44
C TRP A 95 -9.99 6.79 -9.69
N ASN A 96 -9.07 6.10 -10.37
CA ASN A 96 -9.43 5.17 -11.43
C ASN A 96 -10.21 3.96 -10.89
N SER A 97 -9.92 3.55 -9.66
CA SER A 97 -10.76 2.60 -8.92
C SER A 97 -10.61 2.81 -7.42
N THR A 98 -11.68 2.48 -6.68
CA THR A 98 -11.73 2.47 -5.22
C THR A 98 -12.40 1.18 -4.78
N SER A 99 -11.76 0.41 -3.88
CA SER A 99 -12.30 -0.85 -3.38
C SER A 99 -11.67 -1.21 -2.03
N HIS A 100 -12.34 -2.04 -1.23
CA HIS A 100 -11.75 -2.56 0.02
C HIS A 100 -10.74 -3.69 -0.23
N MET A 101 -10.84 -4.35 -1.38
CA MET A 101 -9.94 -5.40 -1.81
C MET A 101 -9.92 -5.43 -3.34
N ALA A 102 -8.76 -5.71 -3.92
CA ALA A 102 -8.61 -5.92 -5.36
C ALA A 102 -7.71 -7.11 -5.65
N GLU A 103 -7.90 -7.71 -6.80
CA GLU A 103 -6.96 -8.68 -7.37
C GLU A 103 -6.28 -8.05 -8.59
N VAL A 104 -4.96 -8.00 -8.55
CA VAL A 104 -4.13 -7.36 -9.58
C VAL A 104 -3.20 -8.39 -10.22
N LYS A 105 -3.15 -8.41 -11.55
CA LYS A 105 -2.17 -9.21 -12.29
C LYS A 105 -0.83 -8.51 -12.29
N ASP A 106 0.21 -9.17 -11.79
CA ASP A 106 1.57 -8.64 -11.79
C ASP A 106 2.63 -9.75 -11.82
N GLY A 107 3.89 -9.34 -11.85
CA GLY A 107 5.02 -10.24 -11.93
C GLY A 107 5.22 -10.87 -13.32
N PRO A 108 6.27 -11.67 -13.49
CA PRO A 108 6.63 -12.26 -14.79
C PRO A 108 5.54 -13.21 -15.33
N ASP A 109 4.88 -13.93 -14.44
CA ASP A 109 3.84 -14.93 -14.80
C ASP A 109 2.44 -14.32 -14.89
N LYS A 110 2.32 -13.00 -14.70
CA LYS A 110 1.02 -12.30 -14.66
C LYS A 110 0.00 -12.97 -13.72
N GLN A 111 0.49 -13.46 -12.60
CA GLN A 111 -0.35 -14.07 -11.57
C GLN A 111 -1.22 -13.02 -10.88
N MET A 112 -2.40 -13.44 -10.41
CA MET A 112 -3.26 -12.59 -9.60
C MET A 112 -2.72 -12.51 -8.17
N HIS A 113 -2.55 -11.29 -7.66
CA HIS A 113 -2.14 -10.98 -6.29
C HIS A 113 -3.23 -10.17 -5.60
N THR A 114 -3.40 -10.36 -4.31
CA THR A 114 -4.47 -9.70 -3.55
C THR A 114 -3.96 -8.45 -2.85
N LEU A 115 -4.65 -7.34 -3.07
CA LEU A 115 -4.48 -6.08 -2.36
C LEU A 115 -5.58 -5.94 -1.31
N CYS A 116 -5.24 -5.71 -0.06
CA CYS A 116 -6.17 -5.38 1.01
C CYS A 116 -5.41 -4.56 2.05
N HIS A 117 -6.03 -3.50 2.58
CA HIS A 117 -5.36 -2.67 3.58
C HIS A 117 -4.94 -3.45 4.82
N TYR A 118 -5.80 -4.37 5.27
CA TYR A 118 -5.50 -5.22 6.43
C TYR A 118 -4.73 -6.47 6.06
N PRO A 119 -3.77 -6.92 6.89
CA PRO A 119 -3.16 -8.24 6.73
C PRO A 119 -4.20 -9.35 6.94
N MET A 120 -4.24 -10.28 6.00
CA MET A 120 -5.18 -11.41 6.00
C MET A 120 -4.44 -12.71 6.36
N ILE A 121 -5.17 -13.67 6.91
CA ILE A 121 -4.61 -15.01 7.16
C ILE A 121 -4.55 -15.80 5.85
N THR A 122 -5.60 -15.70 5.02
CA THR A 122 -5.66 -16.35 3.71
C THR A 122 -6.41 -15.48 2.69
N TRP A 123 -6.21 -15.73 1.40
CA TRP A 123 -6.82 -15.01 0.28
C TRP A 123 -6.89 -15.91 -0.95
N ASN A 124 -7.53 -15.43 -2.01
CA ASN A 124 -7.67 -16.19 -3.25
C ASN A 124 -6.29 -16.56 -3.83
N ARG A 125 -6.10 -17.82 -4.17
CA ARG A 125 -4.84 -18.38 -4.74
C ARG A 125 -3.61 -18.29 -3.84
N ALA A 126 -3.76 -18.05 -2.53
CA ALA A 126 -2.61 -18.03 -1.60
C ALA A 126 -1.76 -19.31 -1.71
N ARG A 127 -2.39 -20.48 -1.83
CA ARG A 127 -1.72 -21.78 -2.04
C ARG A 127 -1.04 -21.93 -3.40
N ARG A 128 -1.40 -21.11 -4.38
CA ARG A 128 -0.82 -21.12 -5.73
C ARG A 128 0.27 -20.06 -5.89
N GLY A 129 0.77 -19.52 -4.78
CA GLY A 129 1.83 -18.53 -4.76
C GLY A 129 1.38 -17.09 -4.96
N ALA A 130 0.05 -16.81 -4.96
CA ALA A 130 -0.44 -15.44 -4.95
C ALA A 130 0.03 -14.73 -3.66
N LEU A 131 0.65 -13.57 -3.78
CA LEU A 131 1.00 -12.75 -2.64
C LEU A 131 -0.19 -11.88 -2.20
N GLN A 132 -0.29 -11.62 -0.91
CA GLN A 132 -1.05 -10.50 -0.40
C GLN A 132 -0.14 -9.28 -0.24
N ILE A 133 -0.62 -8.10 -0.63
CA ILE A 133 0.03 -6.80 -0.44
C ILE A 133 -0.88 -5.99 0.48
N PHE A 134 -0.36 -5.53 1.62
CA PHE A 134 -1.16 -4.89 2.66
C PHE A 134 -0.46 -3.66 3.27
N GLY A 135 -1.14 -2.95 4.15
CA GLY A 135 -0.68 -1.82 4.96
C GLY A 135 -1.07 -1.94 6.43
N HIS A 136 -1.59 -0.86 7.02
CA HIS A 136 -2.23 -0.77 8.33
C HIS A 136 -1.31 -0.93 9.55
N VAL A 137 -0.41 -1.86 9.54
CA VAL A 137 0.42 -2.19 10.72
C VAL A 137 1.73 -1.42 10.81
N HIS A 138 1.94 -0.49 9.89
CA HIS A 138 3.12 0.36 9.84
C HIS A 138 4.44 -0.43 9.97
N LYS A 139 5.37 0.02 10.83
CA LYS A 139 6.65 -0.65 11.07
C LYS A 139 6.58 -1.93 11.91
N ASN A 140 5.41 -2.25 12.50
CA ASN A 140 5.30 -3.33 13.47
C ASN A 140 5.43 -4.72 12.84
N TRP A 141 5.14 -4.86 11.55
CA TRP A 141 5.28 -6.12 10.84
C TRP A 141 5.56 -5.90 9.36
N LYS A 142 6.68 -6.44 8.88
CA LYS A 142 7.08 -6.36 7.46
C LYS A 142 6.34 -7.35 6.57
N GLY A 143 5.68 -8.36 7.16
CA GLY A 143 4.98 -9.41 6.44
C GLY A 143 5.58 -10.80 6.66
N SER A 144 5.23 -11.70 5.78
CA SER A 144 5.67 -13.09 5.72
C SER A 144 6.04 -13.49 4.29
N SER A 145 6.45 -14.75 4.10
CA SER A 145 6.86 -15.27 2.79
C SER A 145 5.76 -15.23 1.72
N ASN A 146 4.51 -14.98 2.09
CA ASN A 146 3.37 -14.90 1.18
C ASN A 146 2.50 -13.64 1.35
N SER A 147 2.79 -12.78 2.35
CA SER A 147 2.03 -11.57 2.62
C SER A 147 3.00 -10.45 2.97
N VAL A 148 3.01 -9.34 2.24
CA VAL A 148 4.04 -8.30 2.35
C VAL A 148 3.41 -6.94 2.60
N ASN A 149 3.93 -6.25 3.63
CA ASN A 149 3.56 -4.89 3.95
C ASN A 149 4.18 -3.92 2.93
N ALA A 150 3.34 -3.12 2.25
CA ALA A 150 3.73 -2.06 1.33
C ALA A 150 3.75 -0.66 1.99
N GLY A 151 3.55 -0.60 3.31
CA GLY A 151 3.54 0.65 4.07
C GLY A 151 4.85 1.42 3.96
N VAL A 152 4.77 2.73 3.84
CA VAL A 152 5.94 3.62 3.70
C VAL A 152 6.96 3.45 4.81
N ASP A 153 6.52 3.10 6.02
CA ASP A 153 7.37 2.93 7.20
C ASP A 153 8.36 1.75 7.13
N VAL A 154 8.16 0.83 6.18
CA VAL A 154 9.02 -0.36 6.00
C VAL A 154 9.76 -0.37 4.65
N TRP A 155 9.63 0.71 3.86
CA TRP A 155 10.27 0.88 2.56
C TRP A 155 10.98 2.23 2.41
N ASP A 156 11.52 2.77 3.49
CA ASP A 156 12.25 4.05 3.49
C ASP A 156 11.46 5.18 2.80
N TYR A 157 10.14 5.16 2.99
CA TYR A 157 9.18 6.12 2.42
C TYR A 157 9.08 6.12 0.89
N MET A 158 9.54 5.05 0.24
CA MET A 158 9.50 4.87 -1.22
C MET A 158 8.33 3.99 -1.64
N PRO A 159 7.69 4.23 -2.78
CA PRO A 159 6.83 3.24 -3.42
C PRO A 159 7.67 2.09 -3.98
N VAL A 160 7.07 0.93 -4.12
CA VAL A 160 7.76 -0.29 -4.54
C VAL A 160 7.05 -0.97 -5.70
N ARG A 161 7.81 -1.71 -6.51
CA ARG A 161 7.27 -2.58 -7.57
C ARG A 161 7.04 -3.98 -7.04
N PHE A 162 6.32 -4.77 -7.83
CA PHE A 162 6.07 -6.17 -7.50
C PHE A 162 7.35 -6.98 -7.31
N GLU A 163 8.39 -6.74 -8.10
CA GLU A 163 9.68 -7.43 -7.99
C GLU A 163 10.34 -7.21 -6.63
N ASP A 164 10.22 -6.00 -6.06
CA ASP A 164 10.76 -5.67 -4.74
C ASP A 164 9.96 -6.37 -3.64
N ILE A 165 8.63 -6.39 -3.77
CA ILE A 165 7.72 -7.12 -2.88
C ILE A 165 8.03 -8.63 -2.92
N ALA A 166 8.15 -9.21 -4.10
CA ALA A 166 8.45 -10.64 -4.27
C ALA A 166 9.84 -11.01 -3.72
N ARG A 167 10.82 -10.13 -3.89
CA ARG A 167 12.16 -10.30 -3.30
C ARG A 167 12.10 -10.26 -1.78
N ARG A 168 11.37 -9.34 -1.19
CA ARG A 168 11.17 -9.26 0.26
C ARG A 168 10.43 -10.49 0.79
N ALA A 169 9.37 -10.93 0.13
CA ALA A 169 8.64 -12.14 0.50
C ALA A 169 9.58 -13.36 0.67
N LYS A 170 10.50 -13.55 -0.28
CA LYS A 170 11.49 -14.64 -0.22
C LYS A 170 12.44 -14.58 0.99
N SER A 171 12.63 -13.40 1.57
CA SER A 171 13.50 -13.19 2.74
C SER A 171 12.76 -13.23 4.08
N LEU A 172 11.43 -13.25 4.07
CA LEU A 172 10.61 -13.24 5.27
C LEU A 172 10.24 -14.66 5.73
N PRO A 173 9.98 -14.85 7.03
CA PRO A 173 9.56 -16.15 7.56
C PRO A 173 8.16 -16.53 7.06
N ALA A 174 7.86 -17.81 7.07
CA ALA A 174 6.52 -18.29 6.82
C ALA A 174 5.53 -17.80 7.91
N ASN A 175 4.31 -17.51 7.50
CA ASN A 175 3.24 -17.19 8.46
C ASN A 175 2.67 -18.49 9.05
N LYS A 176 2.91 -18.72 10.34
CA LYS A 176 2.43 -19.93 11.04
C LYS A 176 0.92 -20.06 11.00
N HIS A 177 0.17 -18.95 11.19
CA HIS A 177 -1.29 -18.98 11.13
C HIS A 177 -1.80 -19.37 9.74
N TRP A 178 -1.15 -18.88 8.67
CA TRP A 178 -1.50 -19.32 7.32
C TRP A 178 -1.22 -20.82 7.13
N GLN A 179 -0.10 -21.32 7.62
CA GLN A 179 0.24 -22.74 7.56
C GLN A 179 -0.80 -23.61 8.29
N ASP A 180 -1.30 -23.14 9.46
CA ASP A 180 -2.29 -23.87 10.25
C ASP A 180 -3.65 -23.94 9.55
N VAL A 181 -4.11 -22.83 8.93
CA VAL A 181 -5.43 -22.81 8.27
C VAL A 181 -5.43 -23.40 6.86
N GLU A 182 -4.26 -23.45 6.21
CA GLU A 182 -4.11 -23.95 4.84
C GLU A 182 -3.40 -25.31 4.75
N HIS A 183 -3.09 -25.97 5.88
CA HIS A 183 -2.29 -27.19 5.91
C HIS A 183 -2.93 -28.39 5.18
N ASN A 184 -4.25 -28.48 5.12
CA ASN A 184 -4.98 -29.53 4.40
C ASN A 184 -5.06 -29.28 2.89
N ALA A 185 -4.43 -28.26 2.41
CA ALA A 185 -4.44 -27.85 1.02
C ALA A 185 -3.48 -28.63 0.12
N ARG A 186 -2.96 -29.73 0.55
CA ARG A 186 -2.16 -30.65 -0.27
C ARG A 186 -3.12 -31.43 -1.16
N GLY A 187 -3.43 -30.93 -2.33
CA GLY A 187 -4.20 -31.72 -3.29
C GLY A 187 -5.11 -30.93 -4.21
N PHE A 188 -4.61 -29.87 -4.78
CA PHE A 188 -5.18 -29.30 -6.01
C PHE A 188 -4.07 -29.10 -7.04
#